data_4a79a15080b488cbf6dba68516c7a24f
#
_entry.id   4a79a15080b488cbf6dba68516c7a24f
#
_cell.length_a   1.000
_cell.length_b   1.000
_cell.length_c   1.000
_cell.angle_alpha   90.00
_cell.angle_beta   90.00
_cell.angle_gamma   90.00
#
_symmetry.space_group_name_H-M   'P 1'
#
loop_
_entity.id
_entity.type
_entity.pdbx_description
1 polymer ?
#
loop_
_entity_poly.entity_id
_entity_poly.type
_entity_poly.pdbx_seq_one_letter_code
_entity_poly.pdbx_strand_id
1 'polypeptide(L)'
;VSTALISVDLDRTMIYSSAALGFPLDASVTCVEMYDGGPLSYMSVRSTELLQKLASEAVVVPTTTRTVEQFDRIDLPGAPWRYAITTNGGNILVDGVPDASWRASFDDVDLPAVQQELAARADGDWVLKRRTADDLFCYLVVEPDAVPVGFMDDWSQWCAARGWNVSQQGRKIYSMPDVVSKSRAVAEVHARAVDDGSLRPESITLAAGDGALDADMLLAADHAIRPAHGELEALNFRPPGLTVTTATGGRAGEEILDWFFGRIAEHREP
;
A
#
# COMPACT_ATOMS: atom_id res chain seq x y z
N VAL A 1 17.49 -14.96 12.00
CA VAL A 1 17.45 -14.66 10.56
C VAL A 1 16.16 -15.24 10.02
N SER A 2 15.31 -14.38 9.45
CA SER A 2 13.99 -14.78 8.91
C SER A 2 14.11 -15.58 7.60
N THR A 3 13.11 -16.42 7.33
CA THR A 3 12.94 -17.17 6.08
C THR A 3 11.85 -16.58 5.17
N ALA A 4 11.21 -15.49 5.58
CA ALA A 4 10.15 -14.85 4.82
C ALA A 4 10.21 -13.32 4.93
N LEU A 5 10.01 -12.62 3.80
CA LEU A 5 9.68 -11.22 3.74
C LEU A 5 8.21 -11.07 3.33
N ILE A 6 7.47 -10.25 4.05
CA ILE A 6 6.03 -10.03 3.85
C ILE A 6 5.78 -8.56 3.57
N SER A 7 5.41 -8.22 2.35
CA SER A 7 4.95 -6.88 2.00
C SER A 7 3.42 -6.82 2.07
N VAL A 8 2.88 -5.91 2.88
CA VAL A 8 1.44 -5.84 3.10
C VAL A 8 0.92 -4.42 2.99
N ASP A 9 -0.07 -4.23 2.13
CA ASP A 9 -0.82 -2.98 2.07
C ASP A 9 -1.65 -2.77 3.35
N LEU A 10 -1.99 -1.53 3.66
CA LEU A 10 -2.69 -1.17 4.89
C LEU A 10 -4.18 -0.94 4.67
N ASP A 11 -4.55 0.07 3.90
CA ASP A 11 -5.94 0.48 3.76
C ASP A 11 -6.78 -0.62 3.09
N ARG A 12 -7.83 -1.10 3.79
CA ARG A 12 -8.71 -2.17 3.33
C ARG A 12 -8.04 -3.55 3.15
N THR A 13 -6.77 -3.67 3.56
CA THR A 13 -6.03 -4.93 3.62
C THR A 13 -5.77 -5.35 5.06
N MET A 14 -5.16 -4.47 5.86
CA MET A 14 -4.91 -4.68 7.29
C MET A 14 -5.74 -3.77 8.18
N ILE A 15 -5.95 -2.51 7.78
CA ILE A 15 -6.70 -1.51 8.53
C ILE A 15 -7.94 -1.07 7.76
N TYR A 16 -9.00 -0.71 8.49
CA TYR A 16 -10.31 -0.46 7.92
C TYR A 16 -10.96 0.77 8.56
N SER A 17 -11.62 1.60 7.75
CA SER A 17 -12.59 2.55 8.31
C SER A 17 -13.76 1.79 8.94
N SER A 18 -14.54 2.44 9.79
CA SER A 18 -15.74 1.83 10.40
C SER A 18 -16.71 1.25 9.36
N ALA A 19 -16.88 1.95 8.24
CA ALA A 19 -17.75 1.50 7.14
C ALA A 19 -17.20 0.30 6.38
N ALA A 20 -15.87 0.19 6.24
CA ALA A 20 -15.20 -0.89 5.50
C ALA A 20 -14.95 -2.13 6.36
N LEU A 21 -15.01 -2.02 7.69
CA LEU A 21 -14.71 -3.11 8.61
C LEU A 21 -15.67 -4.31 8.47
N GLY A 22 -16.95 -4.03 8.20
CA GLY A 22 -17.95 -5.06 7.90
C GLY A 22 -18.60 -5.71 9.11
N PHE A 23 -18.29 -5.28 10.35
CA PHE A 23 -18.91 -5.70 11.60
C PHE A 23 -18.90 -4.57 12.63
N PRO A 24 -19.73 -4.65 13.72
CA PRO A 24 -19.86 -3.57 14.69
C PRO A 24 -18.56 -3.23 15.41
N LEU A 25 -18.40 -1.96 15.79
CA LEU A 25 -17.32 -1.48 16.65
C LEU A 25 -17.65 -1.84 18.11
N ASP A 26 -17.20 -3.00 18.56
CA ASP A 26 -17.36 -3.51 19.92
C ASP A 26 -16.00 -3.90 20.53
N ALA A 27 -16.02 -4.66 21.62
CA ALA A 27 -14.81 -5.11 22.31
C ALA A 27 -13.88 -6.01 21.46
N SER A 28 -14.34 -6.49 20.31
CA SER A 28 -13.52 -7.27 19.36
C SER A 28 -12.74 -6.41 18.36
N VAL A 29 -12.81 -5.08 18.48
CA VAL A 29 -12.21 -4.12 17.56
C VAL A 29 -11.28 -3.16 18.31
N THR A 30 -10.11 -2.92 17.73
CA THR A 30 -9.12 -1.95 18.21
C THR A 30 -9.02 -0.79 17.23
N CYS A 31 -9.10 0.45 17.74
CA CYS A 31 -8.74 1.64 16.97
C CYS A 31 -7.22 1.72 16.86
N VAL A 32 -6.70 1.77 15.64
CA VAL A 32 -5.26 1.84 15.35
C VAL A 32 -4.84 3.19 14.75
N GLU A 33 -5.77 4.08 14.49
CA GLU A 33 -5.46 5.42 13.99
C GLU A 33 -6.46 6.45 14.52
N MET A 34 -5.90 7.55 15.04
CA MET A 34 -6.66 8.74 15.40
C MET A 34 -6.35 9.88 14.44
N TYR A 35 -7.36 10.64 14.02
CA TYR A 35 -7.19 11.81 13.19
C TYR A 35 -8.20 12.90 13.56
N ASP A 36 -7.73 14.14 13.68
CA ASP A 36 -8.57 15.30 14.03
C ASP A 36 -9.44 15.07 15.28
N GLY A 37 -8.84 14.43 16.29
CA GLY A 37 -9.49 14.15 17.58
C GLY A 37 -10.49 12.98 17.56
N GLY A 38 -10.66 12.30 16.43
CA GLY A 38 -11.55 11.15 16.29
C GLY A 38 -10.87 9.88 15.80
N PRO A 39 -11.48 8.70 16.08
CA PRO A 39 -10.96 7.43 15.56
C PRO A 39 -11.23 7.31 14.07
N LEU A 40 -10.23 6.87 13.29
CA LEU A 40 -10.27 6.81 11.83
C LEU A 40 -10.16 5.39 11.29
N SER A 41 -9.20 4.61 11.77
CA SER A 41 -8.95 3.26 11.26
C SER A 41 -8.93 2.22 12.38
N TYR A 42 -9.34 1.01 12.04
CA TYR A 42 -9.56 -0.07 12.98
C TYR A 42 -8.99 -1.39 12.47
N MET A 43 -8.67 -2.28 13.41
CA MET A 43 -8.39 -3.70 13.18
C MET A 43 -9.27 -4.55 14.12
N SER A 44 -9.52 -5.81 13.78
CA SER A 44 -10.04 -6.73 14.79
C SER A 44 -8.95 -7.04 15.84
N VAL A 45 -9.33 -7.32 17.08
CA VAL A 45 -8.39 -7.75 18.13
C VAL A 45 -7.59 -8.97 17.66
N ARG A 46 -8.24 -9.93 16.97
CA ARG A 46 -7.56 -11.09 16.38
C ARG A 46 -6.47 -10.67 15.38
N SER A 47 -6.78 -9.73 14.47
CA SER A 47 -5.77 -9.25 13.50
C SER A 47 -4.60 -8.56 14.21
N THR A 48 -4.84 -7.82 15.29
CA THR A 48 -3.75 -7.18 16.06
C THR A 48 -2.82 -8.21 16.69
N GLU A 49 -3.37 -9.27 17.30
CA GLU A 49 -2.60 -10.38 17.88
C GLU A 49 -1.80 -11.15 16.82
N LEU A 50 -2.45 -11.48 15.69
CA LEU A 50 -1.80 -12.18 14.58
C LEU A 50 -0.67 -11.36 13.96
N LEU A 51 -0.88 -10.06 13.71
CA LEU A 51 0.14 -9.20 13.11
C LEU A 51 1.35 -9.03 14.05
N GLN A 52 1.10 -8.83 15.36
CA GLN A 52 2.16 -8.75 16.36
C GLN A 52 2.99 -10.04 16.41
N LYS A 53 2.32 -11.20 16.35
CA LYS A 53 3.01 -12.50 16.29
C LYS A 53 3.81 -12.64 15.00
N LEU A 54 3.22 -12.29 13.84
CA LEU A 54 3.87 -12.37 12.54
C LEU A 54 5.14 -11.53 12.47
N ALA A 55 5.11 -10.32 13.04
CA ALA A 55 6.26 -9.42 13.13
C ALA A 55 7.43 -10.00 13.94
N SER A 56 7.17 -10.96 14.85
CA SER A 56 8.23 -11.66 15.59
C SER A 56 8.83 -12.88 14.84
N GLU A 57 8.15 -13.35 13.77
CA GLU A 57 8.54 -14.56 13.04
C GLU A 57 9.08 -14.28 11.62
N ALA A 58 8.75 -13.12 11.05
CA ALA A 58 9.08 -12.75 9.68
C ALA A 58 9.53 -11.28 9.58
N VAL A 59 10.18 -10.93 8.47
CA VAL A 59 10.42 -9.53 8.10
C VAL A 59 9.12 -9.00 7.49
N VAL A 60 8.29 -8.35 8.30
CA VAL A 60 7.06 -7.70 7.84
C VAL A 60 7.33 -6.26 7.44
N VAL A 61 6.89 -5.88 6.26
CA VAL A 61 7.09 -4.56 5.66
C VAL A 61 5.72 -3.95 5.34
N PRO A 62 5.17 -3.09 6.23
CA PRO A 62 4.00 -2.28 5.89
C PRO A 62 4.29 -1.47 4.62
N THR A 63 3.41 -1.56 3.62
CA THR A 63 3.66 -1.01 2.29
C THR A 63 2.42 -0.26 1.79
N THR A 64 2.43 1.07 1.85
CA THR A 64 1.23 1.89 1.68
C THR A 64 1.40 3.04 0.70
N THR A 65 0.29 3.52 0.12
CA THR A 65 0.23 4.79 -0.64
C THR A 65 0.21 6.01 0.27
N ARG A 66 0.00 5.85 1.58
CA ARG A 66 0.00 6.94 2.54
C ARG A 66 1.35 7.64 2.59
N THR A 67 1.35 8.95 2.84
CA THR A 67 2.56 9.73 3.12
C THR A 67 3.20 9.29 4.44
N VAL A 68 4.45 9.69 4.68
CA VAL A 68 5.14 9.44 5.96
C VAL A 68 4.30 9.95 7.13
N GLU A 69 3.83 11.22 7.07
CA GLU A 69 2.98 11.82 8.11
C GLU A 69 1.70 11.01 8.36
N GLN A 70 1.08 10.47 7.30
CA GLN A 70 -0.13 9.67 7.42
C GLN A 70 0.15 8.29 8.01
N PHE A 71 1.29 7.70 7.70
CA PHE A 71 1.73 6.42 8.27
C PHE A 71 2.07 6.53 9.75
N ASP A 72 2.76 7.61 10.15
CA ASP A 72 3.17 7.85 11.54
C ASP A 72 1.99 8.00 12.54
N ARG A 73 0.78 8.24 12.02
CA ARG A 73 -0.44 8.29 12.84
C ARG A 73 -1.00 6.92 13.19
N ILE A 74 -0.50 5.86 12.55
CA ILE A 74 -1.04 4.50 12.72
C ILE A 74 -0.26 3.79 13.82
N ASP A 75 -0.94 3.45 14.91
CA ASP A 75 -0.42 2.55 15.93
C ASP A 75 -0.60 1.09 15.47
N LEU A 76 0.25 0.69 14.50
CA LEU A 76 0.15 -0.61 13.87
C LEU A 76 0.82 -1.68 14.75
N PRO A 77 0.08 -2.71 15.20
CA PRO A 77 0.62 -3.77 16.05
C PRO A 77 1.81 -4.50 15.42
N GLY A 78 2.87 -4.69 16.20
CA GLY A 78 4.13 -5.27 15.73
C GLY A 78 5.27 -4.25 15.56
N ALA A 79 4.97 -2.96 15.66
CA ALA A 79 6.00 -1.91 15.69
C ALA A 79 6.97 -2.10 16.88
N PRO A 80 8.24 -1.60 16.81
CA PRO A 80 8.79 -0.81 15.70
C PRO A 80 9.14 -1.65 14.47
N TRP A 81 8.88 -1.06 13.28
CA TRP A 81 9.16 -1.70 11.99
C TRP A 81 10.60 -1.40 11.57
N ARG A 82 11.41 -2.44 11.32
CA ARG A 82 12.76 -2.26 10.75
C ARG A 82 12.68 -1.58 9.38
N TYR A 83 11.71 -2.00 8.57
CA TYR A 83 11.42 -1.42 7.27
C TYR A 83 9.92 -1.13 7.15
N ALA A 84 9.59 0.01 6.56
CA ALA A 84 8.26 0.32 6.07
C ALA A 84 8.35 1.09 4.75
N ILE A 85 7.36 0.94 3.90
CA ILE A 85 7.29 1.60 2.59
C ILE A 85 6.07 2.51 2.58
N THR A 86 6.28 3.80 2.31
CA THR A 86 5.22 4.80 2.22
C THR A 86 5.23 5.48 0.86
N THR A 87 4.21 6.29 0.59
CA THR A 87 4.11 7.11 -0.62
C THR A 87 4.23 6.26 -1.89
N ASN A 88 3.54 5.09 -1.88
CA ASN A 88 3.54 4.12 -2.97
C ASN A 88 4.94 3.60 -3.38
N GLY A 89 5.89 3.55 -2.47
CA GLY A 89 7.28 3.19 -2.76
C GLY A 89 8.21 4.38 -2.92
N GLY A 90 7.72 5.61 -2.77
CA GLY A 90 8.53 6.83 -2.82
C GLY A 90 9.44 7.02 -1.61
N ASN A 91 9.07 6.44 -0.46
CA ASN A 91 9.91 6.41 0.73
C ASN A 91 10.08 4.97 1.23
N ILE A 92 11.31 4.64 1.61
CA ILE A 92 11.63 3.50 2.46
C ILE A 92 12.00 4.10 3.83
N LEU A 93 11.28 3.68 4.87
CA LEU A 93 11.61 4.02 6.24
C LEU A 93 12.49 2.91 6.82
N VAL A 94 13.60 3.28 7.43
CA VAL A 94 14.47 2.38 8.18
C VAL A 94 14.41 2.79 9.65
N ASP A 95 13.91 1.92 10.50
CA ASP A 95 13.66 2.22 11.92
C ASP A 95 12.83 3.51 12.12
N GLY A 96 11.81 3.71 11.26
CA GLY A 96 10.92 4.86 11.28
C GLY A 96 11.46 6.13 10.62
N VAL A 97 12.68 6.13 10.09
CA VAL A 97 13.32 7.32 9.47
C VAL A 97 13.36 7.14 7.95
N PRO A 98 12.88 8.13 7.16
CA PRO A 98 13.00 8.10 5.70
C PRO A 98 14.46 8.00 5.25
N ASP A 99 14.73 7.04 4.37
CA ASP A 99 16.07 6.81 3.79
C ASP A 99 16.39 7.85 2.72
N ALA A 100 17.37 8.72 2.99
CA ALA A 100 17.75 9.79 2.08
C ALA A 100 18.37 9.26 0.77
N SER A 101 19.07 8.13 0.80
CA SER A 101 19.69 7.54 -0.40
C SER A 101 18.63 6.97 -1.36
N TRP A 102 17.60 6.33 -0.83
CA TRP A 102 16.44 5.92 -1.60
C TRP A 102 15.71 7.12 -2.20
N ARG A 103 15.47 8.14 -1.37
CA ARG A 103 14.79 9.36 -1.80
C ARG A 103 15.52 10.08 -2.93
N ALA A 104 16.85 10.16 -2.88
CA ALA A 104 17.68 10.75 -3.93
C ALA A 104 17.54 10.05 -5.30
N SER A 105 17.08 8.79 -5.34
CA SER A 105 16.82 8.10 -6.60
C SER A 105 15.67 8.69 -7.42
N PHE A 106 14.94 9.68 -6.88
CA PHE A 106 13.83 10.39 -7.52
C PHE A 106 14.15 11.87 -7.79
N ASP A 107 15.39 12.32 -7.66
CA ASP A 107 15.76 13.74 -7.83
C ASP A 107 15.49 14.25 -9.25
N ASP A 108 15.45 13.37 -10.25
CA ASP A 108 15.14 13.71 -11.66
C ASP A 108 13.62 13.80 -11.95
N VAL A 109 12.77 13.57 -10.96
CA VAL A 109 11.31 13.64 -11.15
C VAL A 109 10.85 15.09 -11.23
N ASP A 110 10.33 15.48 -12.39
CA ASP A 110 9.81 16.84 -12.63
C ASP A 110 8.34 16.97 -12.19
N LEU A 111 8.10 16.93 -10.89
CA LEU A 111 6.78 17.13 -10.31
C LEU A 111 6.19 18.53 -10.61
N PRO A 112 6.96 19.65 -10.56
CA PRO A 112 6.43 20.97 -10.85
C PRO A 112 5.79 21.08 -12.24
N ALA A 113 6.40 20.52 -13.27
CA ALA A 113 5.84 20.53 -14.63
C ALA A 113 4.51 19.79 -14.70
N VAL A 114 4.40 18.62 -14.04
CA VAL A 114 3.16 17.85 -13.99
C VAL A 114 2.07 18.58 -13.21
N GLN A 115 2.41 19.19 -12.09
CA GLN A 115 1.46 19.98 -11.30
C GLN A 115 0.93 21.19 -12.07
N GLN A 116 1.80 21.90 -12.81
CA GLN A 116 1.41 23.05 -13.61
C GLN A 116 0.44 22.64 -14.72
N GLU A 117 0.74 21.60 -15.45
CA GLU A 117 -0.13 21.10 -16.53
C GLU A 117 -1.45 20.54 -15.99
N LEU A 118 -1.40 19.78 -14.89
CA LEU A 118 -2.61 19.28 -14.24
C LEU A 118 -3.52 20.42 -13.79
N ALA A 119 -2.95 21.49 -13.24
CA ALA A 119 -3.72 22.66 -12.82
C ALA A 119 -4.38 23.37 -14.00
N ALA A 120 -3.72 23.41 -15.16
CA ALA A 120 -4.27 24.03 -16.38
C ALA A 120 -5.40 23.21 -17.02
N ARG A 121 -5.34 21.87 -16.91
CA ARG A 121 -6.36 20.96 -17.48
C ARG A 121 -7.54 20.70 -16.55
N ALA A 122 -7.29 20.70 -15.25
CA ALA A 122 -8.26 20.35 -14.22
C ALA A 122 -8.66 21.61 -13.44
N ASP A 123 -9.28 22.59 -14.11
CA ASP A 123 -9.66 23.89 -13.55
C ASP A 123 -11.16 24.02 -13.17
N GLY A 124 -11.97 22.96 -13.44
CA GLY A 124 -13.42 22.97 -13.18
C GLY A 124 -13.80 22.66 -11.72
N ASP A 125 -15.06 22.93 -11.38
CA ASP A 125 -15.66 22.72 -10.03
C ASP A 125 -15.72 21.24 -9.61
N TRP A 126 -15.48 20.32 -10.51
CA TRP A 126 -15.36 18.88 -10.24
C TRP A 126 -14.10 18.52 -9.43
N VAL A 127 -13.11 19.42 -9.39
CA VAL A 127 -11.90 19.25 -8.58
C VAL A 127 -12.11 19.85 -7.19
N LEU A 128 -12.26 19.00 -6.21
CA LEU A 128 -12.50 19.40 -4.82
C LEU A 128 -11.23 19.81 -4.09
N LYS A 129 -10.13 19.07 -4.34
CA LYS A 129 -8.82 19.34 -3.70
C LYS A 129 -7.69 18.92 -4.64
N ARG A 130 -6.58 19.67 -4.57
CA ARG A 130 -5.28 19.29 -5.15
C ARG A 130 -4.34 18.97 -4.00
N ARG A 131 -3.60 17.89 -4.12
CA ARG A 131 -2.69 17.39 -3.08
C ARG A 131 -1.38 16.96 -3.70
N THR A 132 -0.33 17.07 -2.92
CA THR A 132 1.00 16.52 -3.18
C THR A 132 1.32 15.48 -2.10
N ALA A 133 1.93 14.39 -2.48
CA ALA A 133 2.37 13.34 -1.57
C ALA A 133 3.90 13.38 -1.48
N ASP A 134 4.42 13.76 -0.30
CA ASP A 134 5.84 13.84 0.05
C ASP A 134 6.74 14.45 -1.04
N ASP A 135 6.25 15.51 -1.73
CA ASP A 135 6.93 16.20 -2.83
C ASP A 135 7.41 15.26 -3.96
N LEU A 136 6.68 14.17 -4.22
CA LEU A 136 7.04 13.17 -5.20
C LEU A 136 6.01 12.97 -6.30
N PHE A 137 4.74 12.97 -5.95
CA PHE A 137 3.66 12.89 -6.91
C PHE A 137 2.45 13.73 -6.47
N CYS A 138 1.51 13.94 -7.37
CA CYS A 138 0.31 14.71 -7.06
C CYS A 138 -0.97 13.91 -7.33
N TYR A 139 -2.06 14.34 -6.70
CA TYR A 139 -3.37 13.78 -6.95
C TYR A 139 -4.50 14.82 -6.77
N LEU A 140 -5.57 14.58 -7.49
CA LEU A 140 -6.82 15.31 -7.34
C LEU A 140 -7.78 14.52 -6.43
N VAL A 141 -8.54 15.22 -5.61
CA VAL A 141 -9.79 14.69 -5.04
C VAL A 141 -10.92 15.30 -5.84
N VAL A 142 -11.74 14.44 -6.45
CA VAL A 142 -12.74 14.87 -7.43
C VAL A 142 -14.16 14.46 -7.05
N GLU A 143 -15.14 15.06 -7.71
CA GLU A 143 -16.49 14.53 -7.80
C GLU A 143 -16.55 13.57 -9.01
N PRO A 144 -16.59 12.24 -8.80
CA PRO A 144 -16.34 11.28 -9.89
C PRO A 144 -17.32 11.41 -11.07
N ASP A 145 -18.59 11.66 -10.78
CA ASP A 145 -19.64 11.78 -11.81
C ASP A 145 -19.56 13.10 -12.59
N ALA A 146 -18.75 14.05 -12.12
CA ALA A 146 -18.57 15.35 -12.75
C ALA A 146 -17.22 15.48 -13.51
N VAL A 147 -16.38 14.43 -13.49
CA VAL A 147 -15.13 14.42 -14.26
C VAL A 147 -15.46 14.50 -15.75
N PRO A 148 -14.86 15.45 -16.52
CA PRO A 148 -15.15 15.62 -17.93
C PRO A 148 -14.86 14.35 -18.73
N VAL A 149 -15.75 14.05 -19.68
CA VAL A 149 -15.54 12.93 -20.63
C VAL A 149 -14.24 13.14 -21.38
N GLY A 150 -13.38 12.10 -21.43
CA GLY A 150 -12.09 12.15 -22.11
C GLY A 150 -10.95 12.70 -21.25
N PHE A 151 -11.21 13.33 -20.10
CA PHE A 151 -10.15 13.87 -19.25
C PHE A 151 -9.11 12.80 -18.86
N MET A 152 -9.56 11.63 -18.43
CA MET A 152 -8.65 10.54 -18.01
C MET A 152 -7.77 10.05 -19.14
N ASP A 153 -8.32 9.90 -20.35
CA ASP A 153 -7.57 9.43 -21.53
C ASP A 153 -6.53 10.45 -21.96
N ASP A 154 -6.94 11.72 -22.10
CA ASP A 154 -6.05 12.81 -22.51
C ASP A 154 -4.94 13.04 -21.48
N TRP A 155 -5.28 13.00 -20.18
CA TRP A 155 -4.32 13.19 -19.11
C TRP A 155 -3.35 12.00 -19.01
N SER A 156 -3.84 10.77 -19.13
CA SER A 156 -3.00 9.58 -19.16
C SER A 156 -2.03 9.58 -20.33
N GLN A 157 -2.47 9.98 -21.51
CA GLN A 157 -1.61 10.07 -22.67
C GLN A 157 -0.49 11.12 -22.50
N TRP A 158 -0.82 12.29 -21.95
CA TRP A 158 0.16 13.34 -21.68
C TRP A 158 1.20 12.90 -20.63
N CYS A 159 0.76 12.26 -19.57
CA CYS A 159 1.59 11.70 -18.51
C CYS A 159 2.51 10.59 -19.02
N ALA A 160 1.97 9.61 -19.74
CA ALA A 160 2.73 8.48 -20.27
C ALA A 160 3.90 8.92 -21.19
N ALA A 161 3.71 9.97 -21.97
CA ALA A 161 4.79 10.55 -22.81
C ALA A 161 5.95 11.14 -21.98
N ARG A 162 5.82 11.22 -20.65
CA ARG A 162 6.80 11.81 -19.71
C ARG A 162 7.26 10.86 -18.61
N GLY A 163 6.95 9.55 -18.74
CA GLY A 163 7.28 8.55 -17.72
C GLY A 163 6.44 8.66 -16.45
N TRP A 164 5.18 9.10 -16.61
CA TRP A 164 4.21 9.17 -15.53
C TRP A 164 2.98 8.33 -15.87
N ASN A 165 2.38 7.73 -14.87
CA ASN A 165 1.12 7.02 -14.98
C ASN A 165 0.00 7.76 -14.24
N VAL A 166 -1.23 7.45 -14.66
CA VAL A 166 -2.45 8.02 -14.07
C VAL A 166 -3.35 6.87 -13.64
N SER A 167 -3.87 6.93 -12.43
CA SER A 167 -4.86 5.99 -11.93
C SER A 167 -5.95 6.70 -11.16
N GLN A 168 -7.18 6.19 -11.24
CA GLN A 168 -8.28 6.69 -10.43
C GLN A 168 -8.69 5.64 -9.41
N GLN A 169 -8.72 6.02 -8.14
CA GLN A 169 -9.16 5.20 -7.03
C GLN A 169 -10.28 5.93 -6.28
N GLY A 170 -11.51 5.50 -6.48
CA GLY A 170 -12.68 6.18 -5.95
C GLY A 170 -12.71 7.65 -6.37
N ARG A 171 -12.58 8.56 -5.39
CA ARG A 171 -12.57 10.01 -5.61
C ARG A 171 -11.19 10.61 -5.87
N LYS A 172 -10.14 9.81 -5.99
CA LYS A 172 -8.77 10.29 -6.17
C LYS A 172 -8.25 9.92 -7.55
N ILE A 173 -7.72 10.91 -8.27
CA ILE A 173 -6.98 10.72 -9.53
C ILE A 173 -5.51 10.99 -9.21
N TYR A 174 -4.69 9.95 -9.24
CA TYR A 174 -3.26 10.01 -8.99
C TYR A 174 -2.50 10.23 -10.28
N SER A 175 -1.46 11.05 -10.21
CA SER A 175 -0.45 11.22 -11.25
C SER A 175 0.90 10.91 -10.62
N MET A 176 1.49 9.76 -10.96
CA MET A 176 2.70 9.24 -10.33
C MET A 176 3.80 9.00 -11.36
N PRO A 177 5.08 9.26 -11.02
CA PRO A 177 6.20 8.81 -11.84
C PRO A 177 6.22 7.29 -11.96
N ASP A 178 6.51 6.74 -13.13
CA ASP A 178 6.59 5.28 -13.35
C ASP A 178 7.64 4.60 -12.47
N VAL A 179 8.66 5.36 -12.06
CA VAL A 179 9.73 4.88 -11.15
C VAL A 179 9.27 4.73 -9.70
N VAL A 180 8.08 5.27 -9.33
CA VAL A 180 7.50 5.15 -8.00
C VAL A 180 6.54 3.96 -7.98
N SER A 181 6.98 2.85 -7.39
CA SER A 181 6.14 1.66 -7.26
C SER A 181 6.46 0.88 -5.99
N LYS A 182 5.44 0.24 -5.43
CA LYS A 182 5.57 -0.63 -4.26
C LYS A 182 6.53 -1.79 -4.54
N SER A 183 6.42 -2.43 -5.71
CA SER A 183 7.27 -3.57 -6.08
C SER A 183 8.75 -3.23 -6.13
N ARG A 184 9.12 -2.07 -6.69
CA ARG A 184 10.51 -1.60 -6.71
C ARG A 184 11.06 -1.38 -5.31
N ALA A 185 10.27 -0.74 -4.43
CA ALA A 185 10.68 -0.49 -3.05
C ALA A 185 10.80 -1.79 -2.24
N VAL A 186 9.88 -2.75 -2.45
CA VAL A 186 9.94 -4.08 -1.80
C VAL A 186 11.19 -4.84 -2.24
N ALA A 187 11.55 -4.81 -3.52
CA ALA A 187 12.78 -5.44 -4.01
C ALA A 187 14.04 -4.85 -3.36
N GLU A 188 14.09 -3.53 -3.20
CA GLU A 188 15.18 -2.85 -2.49
C GLU A 188 15.23 -3.23 -1.01
N VAL A 189 14.09 -3.26 -0.33
CA VAL A 189 14.02 -3.70 1.08
C VAL A 189 14.46 -5.15 1.23
N HIS A 190 14.07 -6.03 0.30
CA HIS A 190 14.53 -7.42 0.29
C HIS A 190 16.07 -7.50 0.23
N ALA A 191 16.70 -6.79 -0.71
CA ALA A 191 18.16 -6.76 -0.84
C ALA A 191 18.82 -6.27 0.45
N ARG A 192 18.33 -5.17 1.03
CA ARG A 192 18.85 -4.63 2.30
C ARG A 192 18.69 -5.58 3.48
N ALA A 193 17.53 -6.28 3.58
CA ALA A 193 17.27 -7.23 4.65
C ALA A 193 18.17 -8.48 4.55
N VAL A 194 18.58 -8.89 3.33
CA VAL A 194 19.59 -9.91 3.12
C VAL A 194 20.97 -9.40 3.52
N ASP A 195 21.34 -8.19 3.10
CA ASP A 195 22.64 -7.58 3.39
C ASP A 195 22.86 -7.32 4.87
N ASP A 196 21.82 -6.90 5.62
CA ASP A 196 21.90 -6.67 7.07
C ASP A 196 21.74 -7.97 7.90
N GLY A 197 21.49 -9.10 7.25
CA GLY A 197 21.39 -10.42 7.87
C GLY A 197 20.04 -10.67 8.59
N SER A 198 19.04 -9.82 8.43
CA SER A 198 17.70 -10.05 8.98
C SER A 198 16.89 -11.07 8.18
N LEU A 199 17.23 -11.25 6.90
CA LEU A 199 16.58 -12.16 5.97
C LEU A 199 17.60 -13.12 5.35
N ARG A 200 17.24 -14.37 5.09
CA ARG A 200 18.08 -15.34 4.36
C ARG A 200 18.00 -15.05 2.86
N PRO A 201 19.08 -15.31 2.09
CA PRO A 201 19.05 -15.17 0.63
C PRO A 201 18.00 -16.04 -0.06
N GLU A 202 17.72 -17.23 0.46
CA GLU A 202 16.72 -18.19 -0.04
C GLU A 202 15.32 -18.03 0.59
N SER A 203 15.05 -16.89 1.20
CA SER A 203 13.75 -16.61 1.80
C SER A 203 12.65 -16.45 0.75
N ILE A 204 11.41 -16.81 1.13
CA ILE A 204 10.24 -16.53 0.30
C ILE A 204 9.76 -15.08 0.48
N THR A 205 9.16 -14.56 -0.58
CA THR A 205 8.47 -13.27 -0.59
C THR A 205 6.96 -13.49 -0.64
N LEU A 206 6.25 -12.85 0.30
CA LEU A 206 4.80 -12.91 0.40
C LEU A 206 4.23 -11.50 0.27
N ALA A 207 3.08 -11.37 -0.39
CA ALA A 207 2.45 -10.07 -0.55
C ALA A 207 0.94 -10.11 -0.34
N ALA A 208 0.36 -9.00 0.18
CA ALA A 208 -1.08 -8.77 0.21
C ALA A 208 -1.43 -7.32 -0.10
N GLY A 209 -2.56 -7.11 -0.82
CA GLY A 209 -3.07 -5.79 -1.17
C GLY A 209 -4.45 -5.86 -1.85
N ASP A 210 -5.21 -4.76 -1.83
CA ASP A 210 -6.57 -4.68 -2.38
C ASP A 210 -6.72 -3.71 -3.57
N GLY A 211 -5.78 -2.78 -3.74
CA GLY A 211 -5.82 -1.71 -4.72
C GLY A 211 -5.08 -2.03 -6.03
N ALA A 212 -5.42 -1.31 -7.12
CA ALA A 212 -4.73 -1.47 -8.41
C ALA A 212 -3.22 -1.17 -8.31
N LEU A 213 -2.82 -0.27 -7.40
CA LEU A 213 -1.41 0.06 -7.14
C LEU A 213 -0.64 -1.06 -6.42
N ASP A 214 -1.34 -2.11 -5.95
CA ASP A 214 -0.72 -3.29 -5.35
C ASP A 214 -0.41 -4.37 -6.39
N ALA A 215 -1.00 -4.31 -7.58
CA ALA A 215 -0.94 -5.37 -8.58
C ALA A 215 0.51 -5.81 -8.88
N ASP A 216 1.42 -4.86 -9.12
CA ASP A 216 2.82 -5.16 -9.42
C ASP A 216 3.55 -5.80 -8.23
N MET A 217 3.25 -5.37 -7.00
CA MET A 217 3.79 -5.97 -5.79
C MET A 217 3.30 -7.42 -5.61
N LEU A 218 2.01 -7.67 -5.87
CA LEU A 218 1.44 -9.02 -5.81
C LEU A 218 2.01 -9.94 -6.87
N LEU A 219 2.25 -9.43 -8.10
CA LEU A 219 2.85 -10.21 -9.19
C LEU A 219 4.34 -10.50 -8.98
N ALA A 220 5.04 -9.65 -8.26
CA ALA A 220 6.48 -9.80 -7.99
C ALA A 220 6.79 -10.76 -6.85
N ALA A 221 5.83 -11.08 -5.97
CA ALA A 221 6.01 -11.98 -4.84
C ALA A 221 5.94 -13.46 -5.27
N ASP A 222 6.63 -14.35 -4.55
CA ASP A 222 6.53 -15.80 -4.77
C ASP A 222 5.12 -16.32 -4.52
N HIS A 223 4.45 -15.76 -3.50
CA HIS A 223 3.04 -16.03 -3.21
C HIS A 223 2.31 -14.74 -2.83
N ALA A 224 1.11 -14.59 -3.33
CA ALA A 224 0.29 -13.41 -3.06
C ALA A 224 -1.14 -13.77 -2.71
N ILE A 225 -1.74 -12.90 -1.90
CA ILE A 225 -3.15 -12.99 -1.52
C ILE A 225 -3.79 -11.61 -1.61
N ARG A 226 -5.06 -11.53 -1.99
CA ARG A 226 -5.86 -10.33 -1.92
C ARG A 226 -7.22 -10.57 -1.26
N PRO A 227 -7.82 -9.55 -0.65
CA PRO A 227 -9.17 -9.70 -0.12
C PRO A 227 -10.21 -9.87 -1.26
N ALA A 228 -11.38 -10.47 -0.92
CA ALA A 228 -12.52 -10.60 -1.81
C ALA A 228 -13.34 -9.28 -1.92
N HIS A 229 -12.68 -8.16 -1.78
CA HIS A 229 -13.18 -6.79 -1.96
C HIS A 229 -12.07 -5.90 -2.50
N GLY A 230 -12.36 -4.61 -2.65
CA GLY A 230 -11.38 -3.65 -3.11
C GLY A 230 -11.38 -3.47 -4.62
N GLU A 231 -10.43 -2.68 -5.08
CA GLU A 231 -10.33 -2.31 -6.48
C GLU A 231 -9.93 -3.51 -7.36
N LEU A 232 -9.00 -4.35 -6.88
CA LEU A 232 -8.58 -5.55 -7.60
C LEU A 232 -9.70 -6.58 -7.75
N GLU A 233 -10.67 -6.64 -6.81
CA GLU A 233 -11.86 -7.46 -6.98
C GLU A 233 -12.77 -6.87 -8.06
N ALA A 234 -13.01 -5.55 -8.03
CA ALA A 234 -13.81 -4.86 -9.05
C ALA A 234 -13.21 -5.00 -10.47
N LEU A 235 -11.88 -5.04 -10.58
CA LEU A 235 -11.14 -5.26 -11.83
C LEU A 235 -11.04 -6.73 -12.23
N ASN A 236 -11.59 -7.65 -11.44
CA ASN A 236 -11.46 -9.09 -11.63
C ASN A 236 -10.00 -9.56 -11.80
N PHE A 237 -9.09 -8.96 -11.02
CA PHE A 237 -7.65 -9.28 -11.06
C PHE A 237 -7.40 -10.65 -10.43
N ARG A 238 -7.13 -11.66 -11.28
CA ARG A 238 -6.95 -13.07 -10.89
C ARG A 238 -5.79 -13.71 -11.66
N PRO A 239 -4.54 -13.22 -11.55
CA PRO A 239 -3.43 -13.89 -12.19
C PRO A 239 -3.23 -15.30 -11.60
N PRO A 240 -2.59 -16.23 -12.35
CA PRO A 240 -2.28 -17.57 -11.85
C PRO A 240 -1.48 -17.51 -10.55
N GLY A 241 -1.86 -18.33 -9.58
CA GLY A 241 -1.18 -18.40 -8.27
C GLY A 241 -1.63 -17.38 -7.23
N LEU A 242 -2.42 -16.37 -7.61
CA LEU A 242 -3.00 -15.43 -6.63
C LEU A 242 -4.12 -16.08 -5.83
N THR A 243 -4.00 -16.04 -4.51
CA THR A 243 -5.07 -16.42 -3.58
C THR A 243 -6.04 -15.26 -3.38
N VAL A 244 -7.32 -15.56 -3.24
CA VAL A 244 -8.36 -14.57 -2.88
C VAL A 244 -9.04 -15.06 -1.61
N THR A 245 -9.21 -14.17 -0.63
CA THR A 245 -9.91 -14.52 0.62
C THR A 245 -11.36 -14.90 0.35
N THR A 246 -11.94 -15.68 1.24
CA THR A 246 -13.38 -15.98 1.25
C THR A 246 -14.19 -14.88 1.94
N ALA A 247 -13.56 -14.25 2.93
CA ALA A 247 -14.14 -13.16 3.71
C ALA A 247 -13.89 -11.78 3.06
N THR A 248 -14.64 -10.80 3.53
CA THR A 248 -14.49 -9.36 3.20
C THR A 248 -14.30 -8.54 4.48
N GLY A 249 -13.93 -7.25 4.34
CA GLY A 249 -13.71 -6.34 5.47
C GLY A 249 -12.62 -6.86 6.42
N GLY A 250 -12.72 -6.55 7.70
CA GLY A 250 -11.75 -6.93 8.72
C GLY A 250 -11.54 -8.44 8.85
N ARG A 251 -12.52 -9.26 8.46
CA ARG A 251 -12.36 -10.72 8.44
C ARG A 251 -11.42 -11.19 7.33
N ALA A 252 -11.37 -10.47 6.21
CA ALA A 252 -10.36 -10.74 5.18
C ALA A 252 -8.95 -10.47 5.70
N GLY A 253 -8.75 -9.43 6.52
CA GLY A 253 -7.46 -9.16 7.16
C GLY A 253 -7.02 -10.31 8.09
N GLU A 254 -7.95 -10.90 8.86
CA GLU A 254 -7.66 -12.09 9.66
C GLU A 254 -7.23 -13.28 8.78
N GLU A 255 -7.98 -13.56 7.70
CA GLU A 255 -7.70 -14.64 6.75
C GLU A 255 -6.34 -14.47 6.06
N ILE A 256 -5.99 -13.23 5.67
CA ILE A 256 -4.68 -12.89 5.09
C ILE A 256 -3.54 -13.22 6.07
N LEU A 257 -3.69 -12.84 7.34
CA LEU A 257 -2.68 -13.10 8.36
C LEU A 257 -2.51 -14.61 8.65
N ASP A 258 -3.62 -15.35 8.76
CA ASP A 258 -3.58 -16.81 8.90
C ASP A 258 -2.93 -17.48 7.66
N TRP A 259 -3.19 -16.96 6.46
CA TRP A 259 -2.58 -17.45 5.23
C TRP A 259 -1.06 -17.24 5.21
N PHE A 260 -0.56 -16.09 5.68
CA PHE A 260 0.89 -15.86 5.79
C PHE A 260 1.56 -16.91 6.71
N PHE A 261 0.96 -17.20 7.87
CA PHE A 261 1.48 -18.27 8.74
C PHE A 261 1.51 -19.62 8.04
N GLY A 262 0.48 -19.96 7.27
CA GLY A 262 0.43 -21.20 6.48
C GLY A 262 1.58 -21.28 5.48
N ARG A 263 1.83 -20.20 4.69
CA ARG A 263 2.93 -20.17 3.71
C ARG A 263 4.31 -20.29 4.36
N ILE A 264 4.52 -19.60 5.50
CA ILE A 264 5.80 -19.69 6.23
C ILE A 264 6.01 -21.13 6.74
N ALA A 265 4.99 -21.78 7.26
CA ALA A 265 5.08 -23.16 7.75
C ALA A 265 5.44 -24.13 6.63
N GLU A 266 4.76 -24.05 5.47
CA GLU A 266 5.04 -24.86 4.29
C GLU A 266 6.49 -24.68 3.77
N HIS A 267 7.02 -23.47 3.80
CA HIS A 267 8.39 -23.18 3.37
C HIS A 267 9.46 -23.72 4.35
N ARG A 268 9.11 -23.90 5.63
CA ARG A 268 10.01 -24.44 6.65
C ARG A 268 10.06 -25.98 6.68
N GLU A 269 9.09 -26.64 6.06
CA GLU A 269 9.08 -28.10 5.93
C GLU A 269 10.08 -28.50 4.83
N PRO A 270 11.02 -29.44 5.10
CA PRO A 270 12.07 -29.84 4.16
C PRO A 270 11.58 -30.66 2.98
#